data_cfdaf31fe08c7c5a7be389c6c4193da3
#
_entry.id   cfdaf31fe08c7c5a7be389c6c4193da3
#
_cell.length_a   1.000
_cell.length_b   1.000
_cell.length_c   1.000
_cell.angle_alpha   90.00
_cell.angle_beta   90.00
_cell.angle_gamma   90.00
#
_symmetry.space_group_name_H-M   'P 1'
#
loop_
_entity.id
_entity.type
_entity.pdbx_description
1 polymer ?
#
loop_
_entity_poly.entity_id
_entity_poly.type
_entity_poly.pdbx_seq_one_letter_code
_entity_poly.pdbx_strand_id
1 'polypeptide(L)'
;MDRKKFLKTSAILTGATILPSNSVFAENINNNGIDKLTDENGNFIHQPLPYNTDHLEPFMDEETLHLHHSFHHGGAVKGANKDIEMIKKVMDNGDLIMADHWTKKLSFH
;
A
#
# COMPACT_ATOMS: atom_id res chain seq x y z
N MET A 1 -8.73 -6.68 37.11
CA MET A 1 -7.63 -7.57 36.75
C MET A 1 -6.33 -6.78 36.73
N ASP A 2 -5.36 -7.18 37.50
CA ASP A 2 -4.07 -6.46 37.55
C ASP A 2 -3.33 -6.62 36.19
N ARG A 3 -2.77 -5.52 35.69
CA ARG A 3 -2.01 -5.48 34.42
C ARG A 3 -0.91 -6.54 34.32
N LYS A 4 -0.21 -6.79 35.42
CA LYS A 4 0.82 -7.83 35.51
C LYS A 4 0.26 -9.24 35.37
N LYS A 5 -0.96 -9.47 35.89
CA LYS A 5 -1.65 -10.76 35.81
C LYS A 5 -2.16 -11.01 34.38
N PHE A 6 -2.67 -9.96 33.71
CA PHE A 6 -3.10 -10.02 32.34
C PHE A 6 -1.91 -10.34 31.37
N LEU A 7 -0.78 -9.67 31.54
CA LEU A 7 0.43 -9.92 30.72
C LEU A 7 0.99 -11.33 30.91
N LYS A 8 1.00 -11.84 32.15
CA LYS A 8 1.43 -13.23 32.45
C LYS A 8 0.49 -14.25 31.81
N THR A 9 -0.82 -14.02 31.92
CA THR A 9 -1.81 -14.93 31.34
C THR A 9 -1.77 -14.93 29.81
N SER A 10 -1.57 -13.77 29.19
CA SER A 10 -1.39 -13.64 27.73
C SER A 10 -0.12 -14.33 27.25
N ALA A 11 0.98 -14.23 28.00
CA ALA A 11 2.23 -14.90 27.65
C ALA A 11 2.13 -16.45 27.73
N ILE A 12 1.33 -16.97 28.67
CA ILE A 12 1.13 -18.42 28.82
C ILE A 12 0.22 -18.96 27.71
N LEU A 13 -0.79 -18.18 27.26
CA LEU A 13 -1.65 -18.60 26.15
C LEU A 13 -0.93 -18.58 24.80
N THR A 14 0.05 -17.68 24.62
CA THR A 14 0.86 -17.60 23.39
C THR A 14 2.00 -18.62 23.35
N GLY A 15 2.43 -19.13 24.49
CA GLY A 15 3.52 -20.10 24.59
C GLY A 15 3.12 -21.58 24.41
N ALA A 16 1.82 -21.89 24.39
CA ALA A 16 1.35 -23.29 24.38
C ALA A 16 0.83 -23.77 23.01
N THR A 17 0.77 -22.90 22.02
CA THR A 17 0.49 -23.32 20.64
C THR A 17 1.78 -23.34 19.86
N ILE A 18 2.52 -24.44 19.99
CA ILE A 18 3.36 -24.88 18.85
C ILE A 18 2.33 -25.33 17.81
N LEU A 19 1.74 -24.38 17.12
CA LEU A 19 1.13 -24.65 15.83
C LEU A 19 2.29 -25.08 14.94
N PRO A 20 2.19 -26.25 14.28
CA PRO A 20 3.16 -26.56 13.24
C PRO A 20 3.18 -25.32 12.33
N SER A 21 4.38 -24.84 12.04
CA SER A 21 4.63 -23.71 11.16
C SER A 21 4.27 -24.05 9.71
N ASN A 22 3.06 -24.53 9.53
CA ASN A 22 2.39 -24.42 8.25
C ASN A 22 1.81 -23.03 8.24
N SER A 23 2.47 -22.17 7.54
CA SER A 23 2.09 -20.83 7.15
C SER A 23 0.77 -20.77 6.38
N VAL A 24 -0.28 -21.41 6.91
CA VAL A 24 -1.62 -21.41 6.30
C VAL A 24 -2.20 -19.98 6.29
N PHE A 25 -1.74 -19.12 7.21
CA PHE A 25 -2.11 -17.70 7.21
C PHE A 25 -1.28 -16.86 6.25
N ALA A 26 -0.08 -17.30 5.85
CA ALA A 26 0.74 -16.56 4.90
C ALA A 26 0.44 -16.94 3.43
N GLU A 27 -0.04 -18.16 3.19
CA GLU A 27 -0.36 -18.63 1.83
C GLU A 27 -1.72 -18.14 1.30
N ASN A 28 -2.61 -17.64 2.16
CA ASN A 28 -3.92 -17.12 1.74
C ASN A 28 -4.02 -15.59 1.70
N ILE A 29 -2.95 -14.87 1.91
CA ILE A 29 -2.84 -13.55 1.32
C ILE A 29 -2.54 -13.82 -0.16
N ASN A 30 -3.59 -14.06 -0.93
CA ASN A 30 -3.49 -13.99 -2.37
C ASN A 30 -2.94 -12.61 -2.70
N ASN A 31 -1.65 -12.51 -2.92
CA ASN A 31 -0.96 -11.33 -3.44
C ASN A 31 -1.48 -10.95 -4.85
N ASN A 32 -2.43 -11.72 -5.37
CA ASN A 32 -3.05 -11.56 -6.70
C ASN A 32 -3.66 -10.19 -6.96
N GLY A 33 -3.85 -9.36 -5.94
CA GLY A 33 -4.31 -7.98 -6.07
C GLY A 33 -3.16 -6.97 -6.10
N ILE A 34 -2.18 -7.12 -5.21
CA ILE A 34 -1.09 -6.15 -5.02
C ILE A 34 -0.03 -6.32 -6.12
N ASP A 35 0.30 -7.55 -6.49
CA ASP A 35 1.29 -7.85 -7.54
C ASP A 35 0.90 -7.28 -8.91
N LYS A 36 -0.41 -7.04 -9.13
CA LYS A 36 -0.90 -6.39 -10.35
C LYS A 36 -0.80 -4.86 -10.30
N LEU A 37 -0.64 -4.29 -9.12
CA LEU A 37 -0.58 -2.84 -8.91
C LEU A 37 0.85 -2.30 -8.89
N THR A 38 1.83 -3.17 -8.74
CA THR A 38 3.24 -2.81 -8.63
C THR A 38 4.11 -3.55 -9.64
N ASP A 39 5.22 -2.91 -10.01
CA ASP A 39 6.28 -3.53 -10.81
C ASP A 39 7.23 -4.37 -9.93
N GLU A 40 8.22 -5.01 -10.57
CA GLU A 40 9.24 -5.82 -9.90
C GLU A 40 10.10 -5.03 -8.89
N ASN A 41 10.15 -3.71 -9.04
CA ASN A 41 10.88 -2.80 -8.15
C ASN A 41 10.03 -2.29 -6.97
N GLY A 42 8.74 -2.66 -6.93
CA GLY A 42 7.79 -2.21 -5.93
C GLY A 42 7.22 -0.80 -6.18
N ASN A 43 7.34 -0.29 -7.41
CA ASN A 43 6.70 0.95 -7.80
C ASN A 43 5.27 0.70 -8.26
N PHE A 44 4.36 1.61 -7.94
CA PHE A 44 2.99 1.54 -8.44
C PHE A 44 2.92 1.75 -9.94
N ILE A 45 2.09 0.96 -10.60
CA ILE A 45 1.80 1.05 -12.02
C ILE A 45 0.47 1.80 -12.21
N HIS A 46 0.46 2.81 -13.08
CA HIS A 46 -0.77 3.49 -13.47
C HIS A 46 -1.69 2.49 -14.20
N GLN A 47 -2.78 2.11 -13.56
CA GLN A 47 -3.71 1.10 -14.10
C GLN A 47 -4.56 1.68 -15.22
N PRO A 48 -4.83 0.93 -16.30
CA PRO A 48 -5.79 1.33 -17.32
C PRO A 48 -7.21 1.36 -16.74
N LEU A 49 -8.08 2.16 -17.32
CA LEU A 49 -9.51 2.09 -17.01
C LEU A 49 -10.07 0.73 -17.42
N PRO A 50 -10.99 0.15 -16.62
CA PRO A 50 -11.64 -1.13 -16.95
C PRO A 50 -12.72 -0.99 -18.03
N TYR A 51 -12.96 0.22 -18.54
CA TYR A 51 -13.96 0.57 -19.56
C TYR A 51 -13.42 1.71 -20.43
N ASN A 52 -14.07 1.96 -21.56
CA ASN A 52 -13.73 3.05 -22.46
C ASN A 52 -14.02 4.42 -21.83
N THR A 53 -13.28 5.44 -22.26
CA THR A 53 -13.43 6.82 -21.73
C THR A 53 -14.79 7.44 -21.98
N ASP A 54 -15.51 6.98 -23.00
CA ASP A 54 -16.88 7.41 -23.33
C ASP A 54 -17.99 6.64 -22.58
N HIS A 55 -17.62 5.63 -21.78
CA HIS A 55 -18.58 4.72 -21.15
C HIS A 55 -19.57 5.41 -20.20
N LEU A 56 -19.16 6.52 -19.59
CA LEU A 56 -19.97 7.26 -18.62
C LEU A 56 -20.83 8.37 -19.24
N GLU A 57 -20.78 8.54 -20.57
CA GLU A 57 -21.66 9.46 -21.26
C GLU A 57 -23.15 9.10 -21.06
N PRO A 58 -24.04 10.05 -20.92
CA PRO A 58 -23.86 11.51 -20.92
C PRO A 58 -23.58 12.11 -19.52
N PHE A 59 -23.39 11.29 -18.48
CA PHE A 59 -23.23 11.75 -17.09
C PHE A 59 -21.85 12.36 -16.84
N MET A 60 -20.84 11.88 -17.51
CA MET A 60 -19.48 12.40 -17.51
C MET A 60 -18.94 12.32 -18.94
N ASP A 61 -18.47 13.45 -19.46
CA ASP A 61 -17.91 13.49 -20.82
C ASP A 61 -16.53 12.79 -20.90
N GLU A 62 -16.24 12.27 -22.09
CA GLU A 62 -15.03 11.54 -22.37
C GLU A 62 -13.77 12.34 -22.03
N GLU A 63 -13.73 13.63 -22.35
CA GLU A 63 -12.58 14.50 -22.10
C GLU A 63 -12.32 14.63 -20.59
N THR A 64 -13.34 14.86 -19.79
CA THR A 64 -13.25 14.94 -18.34
C THR A 64 -12.69 13.64 -17.76
N LEU A 65 -13.18 12.49 -18.18
CA LEU A 65 -12.70 11.20 -17.71
C LEU A 65 -11.25 10.95 -18.13
N HIS A 66 -10.91 11.27 -19.37
CA HIS A 66 -9.54 11.15 -19.88
C HIS A 66 -8.56 12.02 -19.10
N LEU A 67 -8.87 13.30 -18.88
CA LEU A 67 -8.03 14.22 -18.10
C LEU A 67 -7.87 13.75 -16.65
N HIS A 68 -8.95 13.32 -16.03
CA HIS A 68 -8.94 12.84 -14.65
C HIS A 68 -8.06 11.60 -14.49
N HIS A 69 -8.21 10.62 -15.35
CA HIS A 69 -7.41 9.40 -15.32
C HIS A 69 -5.95 9.64 -15.69
N SER A 70 -5.68 10.36 -16.79
CA SER A 70 -4.32 10.52 -17.31
C SER A 70 -3.47 11.45 -16.46
N PHE A 71 -4.03 12.57 -16.00
CA PHE A 71 -3.27 13.61 -15.29
C PHE A 71 -3.43 13.52 -13.77
N HIS A 72 -4.64 13.44 -13.24
CA HIS A 72 -4.84 13.39 -11.79
C HIS A 72 -4.41 12.04 -11.22
N HIS A 73 -4.96 10.95 -11.71
CA HIS A 73 -4.58 9.62 -11.24
C HIS A 73 -3.13 9.26 -11.62
N GLY A 74 -2.72 9.53 -12.86
CA GLY A 74 -1.34 9.31 -13.29
C GLY A 74 -0.35 10.19 -12.52
N GLY A 75 -0.72 11.43 -12.18
CA GLY A 75 0.07 12.32 -11.34
C GLY A 75 0.22 11.81 -9.90
N ALA A 76 -0.84 11.28 -9.31
CA ALA A 76 -0.82 10.68 -7.99
C ALA A 76 0.10 9.44 -7.95
N VAL A 77 0.03 8.56 -8.95
CA VAL A 77 0.92 7.39 -9.06
C VAL A 77 2.39 7.81 -9.15
N LYS A 78 2.72 8.81 -9.99
CA LYS A 78 4.08 9.35 -10.07
C LYS A 78 4.55 9.95 -8.75
N GLY A 79 3.70 10.72 -8.08
CA GLY A 79 3.99 11.31 -6.77
C GLY A 79 4.25 10.24 -5.71
N ALA A 80 3.41 9.22 -5.64
CA ALA A 80 3.59 8.11 -4.72
C ALA A 80 4.91 7.37 -4.95
N ASN A 81 5.26 7.07 -6.19
CA ASN A 81 6.53 6.41 -6.54
C ASN A 81 7.74 7.24 -6.14
N LYS A 82 7.69 8.55 -6.36
CA LYS A 82 8.74 9.46 -5.91
C LYS A 82 8.89 9.47 -4.39
N ASP A 83 7.78 9.48 -3.67
CA ASP A 83 7.82 9.48 -2.21
C ASP A 83 8.37 8.16 -1.66
N ILE A 84 8.04 7.01 -2.28
CA ILE A 84 8.62 5.70 -1.95
C ILE A 84 10.13 5.69 -2.18
N GLU A 85 10.60 6.23 -3.30
CA GLU A 85 12.03 6.35 -3.59
C GLU A 85 12.75 7.17 -2.51
N MET A 86 12.16 8.30 -2.11
CA MET A 86 12.71 9.15 -1.07
C MET A 86 12.71 8.47 0.30
N ILE A 87 11.68 7.70 0.64
CA ILE A 87 11.63 6.91 1.88
C ILE A 87 12.79 5.92 1.92
N LYS A 88 12.98 5.14 0.85
CA LYS A 88 14.09 4.19 0.76
C LYS A 88 15.44 4.87 0.97
N LYS A 89 15.67 5.99 0.28
CA LYS A 89 16.92 6.76 0.37
C LYS A 89 17.19 7.31 1.77
N VAL A 90 16.19 7.88 2.44
CA VAL A 90 16.39 8.44 3.79
C VAL A 90 16.53 7.36 4.85
N MET A 91 15.88 6.20 4.67
CA MET A 91 16.05 5.04 5.54
C MET A 91 17.47 4.45 5.42
N ASP A 92 18.01 4.32 4.21
CA ASP A 92 19.38 3.87 3.97
C ASP A 92 20.40 4.79 4.62
N ASN A 93 20.11 6.09 4.70
CA ASN A 93 20.93 7.09 5.38
C ASN A 93 20.70 7.17 6.91
N GLY A 94 19.71 6.42 7.45
CA GLY A 94 19.38 6.45 8.87
C GLY A 94 18.65 7.72 9.33
N ASP A 95 18.09 8.51 8.42
CA ASP A 95 17.37 9.75 8.70
C ASP A 95 15.89 9.48 8.99
N LEU A 96 15.60 9.12 10.24
CA LEU A 96 14.24 8.78 10.67
C LEU A 96 13.28 9.98 10.65
N ILE A 97 13.78 11.20 10.81
CA ILE A 97 12.95 12.42 10.77
C ILE A 97 12.44 12.65 9.36
N MET A 98 13.32 12.55 8.38
CA MET A 98 12.93 12.69 6.98
C MET A 98 12.12 11.48 6.48
N ALA A 99 12.34 10.28 7.02
CA ALA A 99 11.49 9.11 6.73
C ALA A 99 10.04 9.36 7.16
N ASP A 100 9.79 9.92 8.35
CA ASP A 100 8.45 10.32 8.81
C ASP A 100 7.81 11.37 7.89
N HIS A 101 8.56 12.39 7.47
CA HIS A 101 8.09 13.40 6.52
C HIS A 101 7.60 12.78 5.21
N TRP A 102 8.41 11.92 4.58
CA TRP A 102 8.07 11.32 3.30
C TRP A 102 6.95 10.29 3.41
N THR A 103 6.86 9.57 4.53
CA THR A 103 5.76 8.62 4.80
C THR A 103 4.42 9.36 4.93
N LYS A 104 4.40 10.49 5.63
CA LYS A 104 3.23 11.35 5.71
C LYS A 104 2.83 11.91 4.35
N LYS A 105 3.81 12.34 3.57
CA LYS A 105 3.56 12.85 2.21
C LYS A 105 2.97 11.79 1.30
N LEU A 106 3.47 10.56 1.36
CA LEU A 106 2.92 9.43 0.59
C LEU A 106 1.43 9.21 0.85
N SER A 107 0.95 9.47 2.06
CA SER A 107 -0.46 9.30 2.42
C SER A 107 -1.43 10.26 1.71
N PHE A 108 -0.92 11.28 1.01
CA PHE A 108 -1.73 12.23 0.23
C PHE A 108 -1.91 11.83 -1.24
N HIS A 109 -1.27 10.77 -1.69
CA HIS A 109 -1.39 10.24 -3.04
C HIS A 109 -2.30 9.02 -3.07
#